data_4f60368df9fad9e589bea775fe3d162c
#
_entry.id   4f60368df9fad9e589bea775fe3d162c
#
_cell.length_a   1.000
_cell.length_b   1.000
_cell.length_c   1.000
_cell.angle_alpha   90.00
_cell.angle_beta   90.00
_cell.angle_gamma   90.00
#
_symmetry.space_group_name_H-M   'P 1'
#
loop_
_entity.id
_entity.type
_entity.pdbx_description
1 polymer ?
#
loop_
_entity_poly.entity_id
_entity_poly.type
_entity_poly.pdbx_seq_one_letter_code
_entity_poly.pdbx_strand_id
1 'polypeptide(L)'
;MSEEADHNRAIFCSSLSGNDPMKHFCALVLALSAASFSANALAAQPLLSPAELQAKLSDANVRVIDIRDPKSYAANHIPGAVNAPYGTWRGPANNPGELPGLPKLTTLVQSLGLTPSIHAVVVSSGADATDFGASARVYWTLKVLGLKELSVLNGGVRAWTTAGLPQNNTAVQVAASSFQPQIDKSLVATKEELVARVKSGDAALIDARPADFFKGDTRHVAASVPGTLQGAVNVEHDKWFAPGTSTFVSTDQAQKVAASSPIDPAKETVSFCNTGHWAATNWFAMSEVLGQKNVKLYAGSMVEWSKDPNGLPMANVPSRPKQLLIDAKFWAEKTFK
;
A
#
# COMPACT_ATOMS: atom_id res chain seq x y z
N MET A 1 61.27 -19.85 9.87
CA MET A 1 61.48 -21.14 9.22
C MET A 1 60.28 -21.29 8.31
N SER A 2 60.44 -21.16 7.21
CA SER A 2 61.03 -21.32 5.88
C SER A 2 59.90 -21.09 4.91
N GLU A 3 59.91 -20.02 4.10
CA GLU A 3 60.65 -19.94 2.81
C GLU A 3 60.26 -21.04 1.85
N GLU A 4 59.86 -20.57 0.76
CA GLU A 4 60.27 -20.60 -0.66
C GLU A 4 59.26 -21.33 -1.51
N ALA A 5 58.98 -21.09 -2.77
CA ALA A 5 59.57 -20.25 -3.82
C ALA A 5 58.55 -20.18 -4.95
N ASP A 6 58.30 -19.12 -5.58
CA ASP A 6 58.87 -18.57 -6.83
C ASP A 6 59.19 -19.62 -7.89
N HIS A 7 58.61 -19.46 -9.11
CA HIS A 7 59.30 -19.41 -10.39
C HIS A 7 58.40 -19.37 -11.60
N ASN A 8 58.45 -18.21 -12.31
CA ASN A 8 58.63 -18.08 -13.76
C ASN A 8 57.92 -18.99 -14.76
N ARG A 9 57.12 -18.39 -15.60
CA ARG A 9 57.25 -18.60 -17.05
C ARG A 9 56.90 -17.32 -17.83
N ALA A 10 57.94 -16.56 -18.10
CA ALA A 10 58.01 -15.70 -19.26
C ALA A 10 58.16 -16.56 -20.49
N ILE A 11 57.25 -16.45 -21.45
CA ILE A 11 57.41 -17.03 -22.77
C ILE A 11 57.62 -15.89 -23.76
N PHE A 12 58.80 -15.89 -24.32
CA PHE A 12 59.34 -15.14 -25.46
C PHE A 12 58.32 -14.97 -26.59
N CYS A 13 58.11 -13.76 -27.01
CA CYS A 13 57.55 -13.45 -28.31
C CYS A 13 58.71 -12.93 -29.21
N SER A 14 59.29 -13.84 -29.96
CA SER A 14 60.25 -13.51 -31.02
C SER A 14 59.52 -13.01 -32.25
N SER A 15 60.10 -11.95 -32.79
CA SER A 15 59.73 -11.27 -34.03
C SER A 15 59.52 -12.20 -35.22
N LEU A 16 58.38 -12.13 -35.88
CA LEU A 16 58.22 -12.52 -37.27
C LEU A 16 57.50 -11.39 -38.01
N SER A 17 58.26 -10.73 -38.86
CA SER A 17 57.77 -9.84 -39.90
C SER A 17 57.13 -10.68 -41.00
N GLY A 18 55.84 -10.52 -41.25
CA GLY A 18 55.11 -11.09 -42.35
C GLY A 18 53.68 -10.57 -42.38
N ASN A 19 53.28 -10.04 -43.52
CA ASN A 19 51.92 -9.63 -43.82
C ASN A 19 51.01 -10.83 -43.84
N ASP A 20 50.32 -11.06 -42.76
CA ASP A 20 49.38 -12.17 -42.64
C ASP A 20 47.95 -11.60 -42.42
N PRO A 21 47.00 -11.80 -43.35
CA PRO A 21 45.64 -11.28 -43.28
C PRO A 21 44.83 -11.78 -42.09
N MET A 22 45.36 -12.75 -41.33
CA MET A 22 44.69 -13.33 -40.16
C MET A 22 44.82 -12.48 -38.90
N LYS A 23 45.65 -11.42 -38.87
CA LYS A 23 45.78 -10.50 -37.73
C LYS A 23 44.62 -9.51 -37.58
N HIS A 24 43.82 -9.32 -38.61
CA HIS A 24 42.64 -8.46 -38.54
C HIS A 24 41.37 -9.16 -38.02
N PHE A 25 41.38 -10.49 -37.95
CA PHE A 25 40.24 -11.25 -37.46
C PHE A 25 40.22 -11.39 -35.94
N CYS A 26 41.35 -11.31 -35.25
CA CYS A 26 41.41 -11.37 -33.79
C CYS A 26 41.14 -10.04 -33.10
N ALA A 27 41.31 -8.90 -33.79
CA ALA A 27 41.04 -7.57 -33.19
C ALA A 27 39.55 -7.17 -33.22
N LEU A 28 38.73 -7.87 -34.05
CA LEU A 28 37.29 -7.53 -34.17
C LEU A 28 36.39 -8.36 -33.26
N VAL A 29 36.91 -9.37 -32.59
CA VAL A 29 36.12 -10.24 -31.67
C VAL A 29 36.16 -9.76 -30.21
N LEU A 30 37.05 -8.81 -29.86
CA LEU A 30 37.17 -8.29 -28.49
C LEU A 30 36.41 -6.98 -28.25
N ALA A 31 35.69 -6.46 -29.24
CA ALA A 31 34.94 -5.19 -29.09
C ALA A 31 33.41 -5.36 -28.93
N LEU A 32 32.92 -6.58 -28.84
CA LEU A 32 31.50 -6.86 -28.53
C LEU A 32 31.32 -7.46 -27.12
N SER A 33 32.09 -7.01 -26.16
CA SER A 33 31.69 -7.12 -24.76
C SER A 33 30.55 -6.13 -24.57
N ALA A 34 29.35 -6.55 -24.95
CA ALA A 34 28.13 -5.83 -24.68
C ALA A 34 28.15 -5.49 -23.20
N ALA A 35 28.32 -4.23 -22.89
CA ALA A 35 27.93 -3.68 -21.60
C ALA A 35 26.43 -3.95 -21.45
N SER A 36 26.11 -5.10 -20.86
CA SER A 36 24.78 -5.35 -20.31
C SER A 36 24.58 -4.31 -19.21
N PHE A 37 24.14 -3.11 -19.59
CA PHE A 37 23.53 -2.20 -18.66
C PHE A 37 22.29 -2.93 -18.15
N SER A 38 22.45 -3.66 -17.05
CA SER A 38 21.33 -4.02 -16.19
C SER A 38 20.79 -2.67 -15.75
N ALA A 39 19.81 -2.13 -16.48
CA ALA A 39 18.96 -1.10 -15.96
C ALA A 39 18.32 -1.72 -14.72
N ASN A 40 18.88 -1.43 -13.55
CA ASN A 40 18.16 -1.60 -12.30
C ASN A 40 16.90 -0.74 -12.47
N ALA A 41 15.80 -1.35 -12.88
CA ALA A 41 14.50 -0.70 -12.83
C ALA A 41 14.31 -0.31 -11.37
N LEU A 42 14.44 0.98 -11.08
CA LEU A 42 14.09 1.52 -9.77
C LEU A 42 12.64 1.16 -9.56
N ALA A 43 12.33 0.49 -8.45
CA ALA A 43 10.96 0.19 -8.06
C ALA A 43 10.10 1.45 -8.14
N ALA A 44 8.84 1.31 -8.55
CA ALA A 44 7.94 2.44 -8.67
C ALA A 44 7.87 3.23 -7.35
N GLN A 45 7.91 4.56 -7.44
CA GLN A 45 7.71 5.41 -6.28
C GLN A 45 6.29 5.22 -5.74
N PRO A 46 6.09 5.07 -4.42
CA PRO A 46 4.77 4.79 -3.86
C PRO A 46 3.76 5.93 -4.06
N LEU A 47 4.25 7.17 -4.19
CA LEU A 47 3.44 8.36 -4.47
C LEU A 47 3.88 8.98 -5.79
N LEU A 48 2.92 9.30 -6.65
CA LEU A 48 3.14 10.10 -7.86
C LEU A 48 2.40 11.43 -7.74
N SER A 49 3.06 12.51 -8.13
CA SER A 49 2.39 13.78 -8.42
C SER A 49 1.57 13.67 -9.71
N PRO A 50 0.62 14.60 -9.96
CA PRO A 50 -0.09 14.66 -11.23
C PRO A 50 0.82 14.77 -12.46
N ALA A 51 1.90 15.55 -12.39
CA ALA A 51 2.85 15.72 -13.48
C ALA A 51 3.63 14.43 -13.79
N GLU A 52 4.07 13.71 -12.74
CA GLU A 52 4.76 12.42 -12.89
C GLU A 52 3.84 11.36 -13.50
N LEU A 53 2.57 11.30 -13.10
CA LEU A 53 1.60 10.39 -13.71
C LEU A 53 1.34 10.79 -15.17
N GLN A 54 1.15 12.09 -15.46
CA GLN A 54 0.95 12.58 -16.82
C GLN A 54 2.07 12.13 -17.77
N ALA A 55 3.32 12.22 -17.33
CA ALA A 55 4.48 11.79 -18.11
C ALA A 55 4.51 10.28 -18.39
N LYS A 56 3.76 9.49 -17.63
CA LYS A 56 3.70 8.01 -17.74
C LYS A 56 2.47 7.50 -18.51
N LEU A 57 1.48 8.33 -18.83
CA LEU A 57 0.21 7.84 -19.41
C LEU A 57 0.36 7.20 -20.80
N SER A 58 1.43 7.51 -21.54
CA SER A 58 1.72 6.91 -22.85
C SER A 58 2.41 5.54 -22.74
N ASP A 59 2.85 5.13 -21.56
CA ASP A 59 3.48 3.82 -21.35
C ASP A 59 2.42 2.73 -21.24
N ALA A 60 2.45 1.77 -22.16
CA ALA A 60 1.52 0.63 -22.18
C ALA A 60 1.61 -0.25 -20.93
N ASN A 61 2.71 -0.19 -20.18
CA ASN A 61 2.90 -0.90 -18.92
C ASN A 61 2.34 -0.13 -17.71
N VAL A 62 1.77 1.05 -17.89
CA VAL A 62 1.09 1.78 -16.82
C VAL A 62 -0.42 1.52 -16.87
N ARG A 63 -0.99 1.17 -15.72
CA ARG A 63 -2.42 0.96 -15.54
C ARG A 63 -2.95 1.89 -14.45
N VAL A 64 -3.69 2.91 -14.85
CA VAL A 64 -4.40 3.78 -13.92
C VAL A 64 -5.70 3.10 -13.50
N ILE A 65 -5.90 2.95 -12.19
CA ILE A 65 -7.08 2.31 -11.59
C ILE A 65 -7.86 3.38 -10.83
N ASP A 66 -8.95 3.84 -11.39
CA ASP A 66 -9.86 4.79 -10.74
C ASP A 66 -10.83 4.03 -9.84
N ILE A 67 -10.71 4.26 -8.53
CA ILE A 67 -11.52 3.56 -7.51
C ILE A 67 -12.77 4.33 -7.08
N ARG A 68 -13.09 5.45 -7.74
CA ARG A 68 -14.33 6.20 -7.51
C ARG A 68 -15.55 5.38 -7.94
N ASP A 69 -16.72 5.83 -7.51
CA ASP A 69 -17.97 5.24 -7.94
C ASP A 69 -18.15 5.35 -9.47
N PRO A 70 -18.93 4.44 -10.10
CA PRO A 70 -19.05 4.40 -11.56
C PRO A 70 -19.63 5.68 -12.18
N LYS A 71 -20.49 6.41 -11.47
CA LYS A 71 -21.08 7.65 -11.94
C LYS A 71 -20.03 8.76 -12.03
N SER A 72 -19.21 8.91 -11.00
CA SER A 72 -18.10 9.87 -10.97
C SER A 72 -17.06 9.56 -12.04
N TYR A 73 -16.70 8.29 -12.21
CA TYR A 73 -15.80 7.84 -13.27
C TYR A 73 -16.38 8.13 -14.67
N ALA A 74 -17.64 7.78 -14.92
CA ALA A 74 -18.28 7.98 -16.21
C ALA A 74 -18.47 9.47 -16.58
N ALA A 75 -18.58 10.35 -15.58
CA ALA A 75 -18.64 11.78 -15.82
C ALA A 75 -17.31 12.33 -16.37
N ASN A 76 -16.20 11.99 -15.74
CA ASN A 76 -14.84 12.30 -16.17
C ASN A 76 -13.81 11.45 -15.42
N HIS A 77 -12.72 11.13 -16.08
CA HIS A 77 -11.59 10.40 -15.48
C HIS A 77 -10.26 10.74 -16.18
N ILE A 78 -9.16 10.33 -15.60
CA ILE A 78 -7.82 10.44 -16.20
C ILE A 78 -7.79 9.60 -17.48
N PRO A 79 -7.30 10.11 -18.61
CA PRO A 79 -7.27 9.36 -19.88
C PRO A 79 -6.60 7.98 -19.71
N GLY A 80 -7.26 6.94 -20.19
CA GLY A 80 -6.78 5.57 -20.10
C GLY A 80 -7.03 4.87 -18.76
N ALA A 81 -7.60 5.54 -17.77
CA ALA A 81 -7.95 4.93 -16.50
C ALA A 81 -9.07 3.88 -16.64
N VAL A 82 -8.96 2.76 -15.95
CA VAL A 82 -10.00 1.74 -15.82
C VAL A 82 -10.72 1.89 -14.48
N ASN A 83 -12.02 1.65 -14.43
CA ASN A 83 -12.78 1.77 -13.18
C ASN A 83 -12.84 0.45 -12.42
N ALA A 84 -12.46 0.50 -11.16
CA ALA A 84 -12.62 -0.57 -10.20
C ALA A 84 -13.07 0.01 -8.85
N PRO A 85 -14.37 0.24 -8.65
CA PRO A 85 -14.91 0.95 -7.50
C PRO A 85 -14.42 0.36 -6.17
N TYR A 86 -14.09 1.22 -5.20
CA TYR A 86 -13.52 0.82 -3.91
C TYR A 86 -14.27 -0.32 -3.22
N GLY A 87 -15.60 -0.35 -3.34
CA GLY A 87 -16.43 -1.42 -2.77
C GLY A 87 -16.10 -2.83 -3.27
N THR A 88 -15.53 -2.95 -4.49
CA THR A 88 -15.14 -4.26 -5.05
C THR A 88 -13.94 -4.89 -4.34
N TRP A 89 -13.15 -4.07 -3.64
CA TRP A 89 -11.94 -4.43 -2.88
C TRP A 89 -12.23 -4.71 -1.40
N ARG A 90 -13.50 -4.69 -1.00
CA ARG A 90 -13.91 -4.78 0.40
C ARG A 90 -14.59 -6.09 0.71
N GLY A 91 -14.53 -6.46 1.98
CA GLY A 91 -15.28 -7.59 2.53
C GLY A 91 -16.78 -7.35 2.59
N PRO A 92 -17.54 -8.30 3.10
CA PRO A 92 -19.00 -8.20 3.23
C PRO A 92 -19.42 -7.12 4.24
N ALA A 93 -20.69 -6.68 4.17
CA ALA A 93 -21.19 -5.58 5.00
C ALA A 93 -21.05 -5.81 6.51
N ASN A 94 -21.09 -7.04 6.96
CA ASN A 94 -20.90 -7.40 8.37
C ASN A 94 -19.42 -7.40 8.80
N ASN A 95 -18.48 -7.50 7.87
CA ASN A 95 -17.03 -7.35 8.09
C ASN A 95 -16.37 -6.64 6.90
N PRO A 96 -16.61 -5.35 6.68
CA PRO A 96 -16.09 -4.65 5.51
C PRO A 96 -14.56 -4.53 5.50
N GLY A 97 -13.91 -4.81 6.61
CA GLY A 97 -12.45 -4.89 6.73
C GLY A 97 -11.84 -6.14 6.15
N GLU A 98 -12.57 -7.23 6.09
CA GLU A 98 -12.08 -8.51 5.61
C GLU A 98 -11.49 -8.41 4.19
N LEU A 99 -10.37 -9.10 3.97
CA LEU A 99 -9.81 -9.24 2.63
C LEU A 99 -10.73 -10.16 1.81
N PRO A 100 -11.23 -9.73 0.66
CA PRO A 100 -12.03 -10.61 -0.18
C PRO A 100 -11.28 -11.90 -0.54
N GLY A 101 -12.01 -13.00 -0.69
CA GLY A 101 -11.40 -14.29 -1.03
C GLY A 101 -10.58 -14.24 -2.31
N LEU A 102 -9.48 -15.00 -2.33
CA LEU A 102 -8.51 -15.01 -3.44
C LEU A 102 -9.16 -15.21 -4.84
N PRO A 103 -10.16 -16.09 -5.04
CA PRO A 103 -10.81 -16.23 -6.35
C PRO A 103 -11.45 -14.92 -6.84
N LYS A 104 -12.14 -14.17 -5.96
CA LYS A 104 -12.74 -12.87 -6.30
C LYS A 104 -11.67 -11.85 -6.67
N LEU A 105 -10.60 -11.77 -5.89
CA LEU A 105 -9.49 -10.86 -6.17
C LEU A 105 -8.73 -11.25 -7.44
N THR A 106 -8.56 -12.54 -7.71
CA THR A 106 -7.96 -13.03 -8.96
C THR A 106 -8.76 -12.55 -10.17
N THR A 107 -10.07 -12.78 -10.17
CA THR A 107 -10.95 -12.31 -11.25
C THR A 107 -10.85 -10.80 -11.44
N LEU A 108 -10.84 -10.03 -10.32
CA LEU A 108 -10.74 -8.58 -10.37
C LEU A 108 -9.43 -8.11 -10.99
N VAL A 109 -8.27 -8.59 -10.51
CA VAL A 109 -6.97 -8.13 -11.04
C VAL A 109 -6.75 -8.57 -12.49
N GLN A 110 -7.27 -9.75 -12.87
CA GLN A 110 -7.24 -10.22 -14.26
C GLN A 110 -8.06 -9.31 -15.16
N SER A 111 -9.28 -8.93 -14.75
CA SER A 111 -10.15 -8.04 -15.54
C SER A 111 -9.56 -6.64 -15.75
N LEU A 112 -8.68 -6.20 -14.84
CA LEU A 112 -7.93 -4.94 -14.95
C LEU A 112 -6.65 -5.09 -15.80
N GLY A 113 -6.37 -6.26 -16.35
CA GLY A 113 -5.18 -6.54 -17.15
C GLY A 113 -3.88 -6.47 -16.35
N LEU A 114 -3.93 -6.68 -15.03
CA LEU A 114 -2.75 -6.58 -14.16
C LEU A 114 -1.86 -7.82 -14.27
N THR A 115 -0.57 -7.59 -14.31
CA THR A 115 0.50 -8.59 -14.22
C THR A 115 1.62 -8.04 -13.34
N PRO A 116 2.59 -8.85 -12.89
CA PRO A 116 3.73 -8.35 -12.11
C PRO A 116 4.57 -7.27 -12.79
N SER A 117 4.51 -7.16 -14.13
CA SER A 117 5.24 -6.15 -14.92
C SER A 117 4.45 -4.86 -15.15
N ILE A 118 3.17 -4.82 -14.80
CA ILE A 118 2.33 -3.61 -14.94
C ILE A 118 2.52 -2.71 -13.72
N HIS A 119 2.84 -1.44 -13.99
CA HIS A 119 2.82 -0.40 -12.97
C HIS A 119 1.39 0.06 -12.72
N ALA A 120 0.79 -0.39 -11.64
CA ALA A 120 -0.58 0.00 -11.28
C ALA A 120 -0.58 1.29 -10.44
N VAL A 121 -1.31 2.30 -10.89
CA VAL A 121 -1.47 3.59 -10.21
C VAL A 121 -2.89 3.71 -9.70
N VAL A 122 -3.08 3.71 -8.39
CA VAL A 122 -4.40 3.80 -7.75
C VAL A 122 -4.80 5.26 -7.59
N VAL A 123 -6.03 5.58 -8.00
CA VAL A 123 -6.55 6.96 -8.01
C VAL A 123 -7.92 7.00 -7.32
N SER A 124 -8.02 7.79 -6.24
CA SER A 124 -9.29 8.15 -5.58
C SER A 124 -9.74 9.56 -5.92
N SER A 125 -10.79 10.07 -5.27
CA SER A 125 -11.33 11.40 -5.56
C SER A 125 -10.38 12.54 -5.15
N GLY A 126 -9.59 12.34 -4.11
CA GLY A 126 -8.75 13.38 -3.53
C GLY A 126 -9.53 14.33 -2.60
N ALA A 127 -10.63 13.86 -1.99
CA ALA A 127 -11.49 14.69 -1.16
C ALA A 127 -10.81 15.14 0.13
N ASP A 128 -10.24 14.20 0.86
CA ASP A 128 -9.61 14.41 2.17
C ASP A 128 -8.68 13.24 2.55
N ALA A 129 -8.13 13.28 3.76
CA ALA A 129 -7.29 12.22 4.31
C ALA A 129 -8.01 10.85 4.41
N THR A 130 -9.33 10.86 4.65
CA THR A 130 -10.12 9.63 4.67
C THR A 130 -10.22 9.00 3.28
N ASP A 131 -10.46 9.79 2.24
CA ASP A 131 -10.51 9.32 0.86
C ASP A 131 -9.19 8.66 0.41
N PHE A 132 -8.04 9.19 0.85
CA PHE A 132 -6.74 8.57 0.60
C PHE A 132 -6.65 7.15 1.17
N GLY A 133 -7.30 6.88 2.29
CA GLY A 133 -7.34 5.55 2.90
C GLY A 133 -7.91 4.48 1.97
N ALA A 134 -8.79 4.85 1.02
CA ALA A 134 -9.26 3.95 -0.01
C ALA A 134 -8.13 3.56 -0.99
N SER A 135 -7.36 4.54 -1.46
CA SER A 135 -6.19 4.29 -2.33
C SER A 135 -5.12 3.45 -1.63
N ALA A 136 -4.78 3.78 -0.39
CA ALA A 136 -3.82 3.02 0.40
C ALA A 136 -4.28 1.56 0.63
N ARG A 137 -5.58 1.35 0.86
CA ARG A 137 -6.14 0.00 1.04
C ARG A 137 -6.09 -0.82 -0.24
N VAL A 138 -6.38 -0.23 -1.41
CA VAL A 138 -6.27 -0.92 -2.70
C VAL A 138 -4.81 -1.19 -3.02
N TYR A 139 -3.91 -0.23 -2.83
CA TYR A 139 -2.47 -0.42 -2.96
C TYR A 139 -1.98 -1.60 -2.11
N TRP A 140 -2.32 -1.62 -0.81
CA TRP A 140 -1.98 -2.73 0.08
C TRP A 140 -2.53 -4.07 -0.43
N THR A 141 -3.78 -4.10 -0.91
CA THR A 141 -4.38 -5.32 -1.47
C THR A 141 -3.61 -5.82 -2.69
N LEU A 142 -3.25 -4.92 -3.61
CA LEU A 142 -2.45 -5.28 -4.78
C LEU A 142 -1.06 -5.82 -4.39
N LYS A 143 -0.43 -5.21 -3.37
CA LYS A 143 0.86 -5.67 -2.85
C LYS A 143 0.74 -7.05 -2.18
N VAL A 144 -0.30 -7.29 -1.40
CA VAL A 144 -0.63 -8.60 -0.82
C VAL A 144 -0.82 -9.67 -1.91
N LEU A 145 -1.33 -9.28 -3.08
CA LEU A 145 -1.47 -10.17 -4.24
C LEU A 145 -0.17 -10.40 -5.03
N GLY A 146 0.95 -9.84 -4.58
CA GLY A 146 2.28 -10.04 -5.16
C GLY A 146 2.68 -9.03 -6.24
N LEU A 147 1.90 -7.97 -6.47
CA LEU A 147 2.28 -6.89 -7.38
C LEU A 147 3.29 -5.96 -6.65
N LYS A 148 4.30 -5.50 -7.39
CA LYS A 148 5.42 -4.70 -6.83
C LYS A 148 5.48 -3.29 -7.39
N GLU A 149 5.15 -3.13 -8.67
CA GLU A 149 5.15 -1.83 -9.35
C GLU A 149 3.83 -1.12 -9.06
N LEU A 150 3.79 -0.38 -7.95
CA LEU A 150 2.57 0.21 -7.40
C LEU A 150 2.78 1.67 -7.02
N SER A 151 1.81 2.51 -7.32
CA SER A 151 1.77 3.91 -6.88
C SER A 151 0.35 4.35 -6.52
N VAL A 152 0.26 5.41 -5.74
CA VAL A 152 -0.96 6.19 -5.51
C VAL A 152 -0.77 7.58 -6.12
N LEU A 153 -1.78 8.11 -6.81
CA LEU A 153 -1.80 9.50 -7.23
C LEU A 153 -2.01 10.40 -6.00
N ASN A 154 -0.98 11.16 -5.63
CA ASN A 154 -1.02 12.05 -4.48
C ASN A 154 -2.05 13.17 -4.69
N GLY A 155 -3.03 13.25 -3.80
CA GLY A 155 -4.15 14.19 -3.90
C GLY A 155 -5.25 13.79 -4.89
N GLY A 156 -5.18 12.59 -5.49
CA GLY A 156 -6.25 11.99 -6.30
C GLY A 156 -6.66 12.82 -7.53
N VAL A 157 -7.88 12.58 -8.01
CA VAL A 157 -8.45 13.31 -9.16
C VAL A 157 -8.54 14.82 -8.90
N ARG A 158 -8.76 15.24 -7.64
CA ARG A 158 -8.77 16.68 -7.30
C ARG A 158 -7.44 17.34 -7.64
N ALA A 159 -6.30 16.75 -7.24
CA ALA A 159 -4.98 17.29 -7.56
C ALA A 159 -4.72 17.29 -9.07
N TRP A 160 -5.14 16.24 -9.79
CA TRP A 160 -5.06 16.16 -11.23
C TRP A 160 -5.81 17.31 -11.92
N THR A 161 -7.06 17.55 -11.50
CA THR A 161 -7.89 18.64 -12.02
C THR A 161 -7.31 20.02 -11.70
N THR A 162 -6.83 20.20 -10.45
CA THR A 162 -6.21 21.45 -10.01
C THR A 162 -4.96 21.78 -10.80
N ALA A 163 -4.21 20.76 -11.25
CA ALA A 163 -3.06 20.92 -12.14
C ALA A 163 -3.45 21.24 -13.59
N GLY A 164 -4.75 21.36 -13.92
CA GLY A 164 -5.24 21.65 -15.27
C GLY A 164 -5.01 20.52 -16.28
N LEU A 165 -4.81 19.29 -15.82
CA LEU A 165 -4.47 18.16 -16.67
C LEU A 165 -5.72 17.56 -17.35
N PRO A 166 -5.56 16.93 -18.54
CA PRO A 166 -6.67 16.44 -19.34
C PRO A 166 -7.52 15.38 -18.64
N GLN A 167 -8.81 15.45 -18.84
CA GLN A 167 -9.76 14.40 -18.47
C GLN A 167 -10.66 14.08 -19.68
N ASN A 168 -11.21 12.88 -19.69
CA ASN A 168 -12.24 12.50 -20.64
C ASN A 168 -13.28 11.57 -19.99
N ASN A 169 -14.27 11.14 -20.75
CA ASN A 169 -15.30 10.18 -20.35
C ASN A 169 -15.34 8.97 -21.28
N THR A 170 -14.25 8.73 -22.02
CA THR A 170 -14.15 7.63 -22.97
C THR A 170 -14.01 6.32 -22.21
N ALA A 171 -14.96 5.41 -22.36
CA ALA A 171 -14.90 4.11 -21.72
C ALA A 171 -13.64 3.33 -22.13
N VAL A 172 -12.91 2.85 -21.14
CA VAL A 172 -11.65 2.12 -21.31
C VAL A 172 -11.90 0.63 -21.09
N GLN A 173 -11.53 -0.17 -22.08
CA GLN A 173 -11.51 -1.63 -21.99
C GLN A 173 -10.08 -2.13 -22.13
N VAL A 174 -9.70 -3.07 -21.30
CA VAL A 174 -8.39 -3.69 -21.35
C VAL A 174 -8.54 -5.20 -21.50
N ALA A 175 -7.58 -5.82 -22.17
CA ALA A 175 -7.53 -7.27 -22.25
C ALA A 175 -7.29 -7.86 -20.86
N ALA A 176 -8.06 -8.88 -20.52
CA ALA A 176 -7.86 -9.58 -19.25
C ALA A 176 -6.50 -10.29 -19.26
N SER A 177 -5.82 -10.27 -18.11
CA SER A 177 -4.58 -11.01 -17.92
C SER A 177 -4.84 -12.46 -17.46
N SER A 178 -3.79 -13.28 -17.51
CA SER A 178 -3.80 -14.64 -16.94
C SER A 178 -3.07 -14.71 -15.58
N PHE A 179 -2.83 -13.57 -14.93
CA PHE A 179 -2.08 -13.51 -13.68
C PHE A 179 -2.78 -14.32 -12.58
N GLN A 180 -2.00 -15.15 -11.90
CA GLN A 180 -2.45 -15.96 -10.76
C GLN A 180 -1.78 -15.41 -9.50
N PRO A 181 -2.46 -14.53 -8.74
CA PRO A 181 -1.90 -13.94 -7.54
C PRO A 181 -1.76 -14.97 -6.41
N GLN A 182 -0.79 -14.72 -5.54
CA GLN A 182 -0.60 -15.45 -4.29
C GLN A 182 -0.59 -14.46 -3.13
N ILE A 183 -1.23 -14.84 -2.02
CA ILE A 183 -1.29 -13.99 -0.83
C ILE A 183 0.06 -13.93 -0.14
N ASP A 184 0.65 -12.76 -0.07
CA ASP A 184 1.80 -12.49 0.79
C ASP A 184 1.34 -12.27 2.23
N LYS A 185 1.44 -13.32 3.03
CA LYS A 185 1.03 -13.31 4.45
C LYS A 185 1.93 -12.42 5.31
N SER A 186 3.12 -12.04 4.85
CA SER A 186 4.02 -11.16 5.62
C SER A 186 3.47 -9.74 5.77
N LEU A 187 2.51 -9.35 4.93
CA LEU A 187 1.86 -8.03 4.96
C LEU A 187 0.53 -8.02 5.73
N VAL A 188 0.03 -9.20 6.12
CA VAL A 188 -1.29 -9.38 6.73
C VAL A 188 -1.12 -9.82 8.18
N ALA A 189 -1.76 -9.10 9.10
CA ALA A 189 -1.95 -9.59 10.46
C ALA A 189 -3.33 -10.24 10.59
N THR A 190 -3.39 -11.46 11.13
CA THR A 190 -4.66 -12.14 11.42
C THR A 190 -5.10 -11.85 12.85
N LYS A 191 -6.38 -12.09 13.13
CA LYS A 191 -6.92 -11.96 14.49
C LYS A 191 -6.19 -12.91 15.47
N GLU A 192 -5.94 -14.13 15.04
CA GLU A 192 -5.27 -15.17 15.85
C GLU A 192 -3.83 -14.76 16.20
N GLU A 193 -3.06 -14.24 15.23
CA GLU A 193 -1.73 -13.68 15.48
C GLU A 193 -1.80 -12.52 16.48
N LEU A 194 -2.77 -11.61 16.33
CA LEU A 194 -2.92 -10.48 17.22
C LEU A 194 -3.31 -10.85 18.65
N VAL A 195 -4.13 -11.87 18.84
CA VAL A 195 -4.41 -12.39 20.19
C VAL A 195 -3.13 -12.79 20.91
N ALA A 196 -2.20 -13.45 20.20
CA ALA A 196 -0.90 -13.81 20.76
C ALA A 196 -0.05 -12.57 21.04
N ARG A 197 0.01 -11.62 20.09
CA ARG A 197 0.80 -10.37 20.19
C ARG A 197 0.31 -9.43 21.31
N VAL A 198 -0.99 -9.30 21.48
CA VAL A 198 -1.59 -8.54 22.61
C VAL A 198 -1.19 -9.16 23.95
N LYS A 199 -1.14 -10.46 24.03
CA LYS A 199 -0.73 -11.18 25.26
C LYS A 199 0.76 -11.02 25.57
N SER A 200 1.63 -11.16 24.58
CA SER A 200 3.09 -11.09 24.77
C SER A 200 3.61 -9.65 24.85
N GLY A 201 2.90 -8.66 24.26
CA GLY A 201 3.36 -7.27 24.19
C GLY A 201 4.57 -7.06 23.27
N ASP A 202 4.86 -8.01 22.37
CA ASP A 202 6.04 -8.00 21.51
C ASP A 202 5.84 -7.30 20.15
N ALA A 203 4.63 -6.79 19.87
CA ALA A 203 4.33 -5.98 18.70
C ALA A 203 3.95 -4.54 19.08
N ALA A 204 4.24 -3.59 18.19
CA ALA A 204 3.74 -2.24 18.26
C ALA A 204 2.36 -2.17 17.58
N LEU A 205 1.30 -2.03 18.37
CA LEU A 205 -0.08 -1.96 17.88
C LEU A 205 -0.48 -0.50 17.69
N ILE A 206 -0.86 -0.11 16.46
CA ILE A 206 -1.16 1.28 16.10
C ILE A 206 -2.60 1.42 15.70
N ASP A 207 -3.36 2.17 16.48
CA ASP A 207 -4.73 2.57 16.18
C ASP A 207 -4.72 3.84 15.32
N ALA A 208 -5.16 3.70 14.06
CA ALA A 208 -5.19 4.79 13.07
C ALA A 208 -6.43 5.67 13.16
N ARG A 209 -7.33 5.40 14.11
CA ARG A 209 -8.60 6.09 14.25
C ARG A 209 -8.43 7.47 14.93
N PRO A 210 -9.38 8.40 14.70
CA PRO A 210 -9.50 9.60 15.50
C PRO A 210 -9.54 9.29 17.00
N ALA A 211 -9.08 10.27 17.82
CA ALA A 211 -8.90 10.09 19.26
C ALA A 211 -10.17 9.68 20.03
N ASP A 212 -11.35 10.09 19.58
CA ASP A 212 -12.64 9.74 20.18
C ASP A 212 -12.94 8.23 20.09
N PHE A 213 -12.59 7.59 18.95
CA PHE A 213 -12.68 6.14 18.82
C PHE A 213 -11.67 5.43 19.73
N PHE A 214 -10.43 5.91 19.75
CA PHE A 214 -9.37 5.33 20.58
C PHE A 214 -9.73 5.39 22.07
N LYS A 215 -10.29 6.53 22.52
CA LYS A 215 -10.71 6.76 23.92
C LYS A 215 -12.00 6.03 24.30
N GLY A 216 -12.67 5.40 23.33
CA GLY A 216 -13.94 4.73 23.58
C GLY A 216 -15.13 5.69 23.78
N ASP A 217 -15.05 6.91 23.25
CA ASP A 217 -16.15 7.87 23.26
C ASP A 217 -17.17 7.59 22.17
N THR A 218 -16.76 6.85 21.15
CA THR A 218 -17.60 6.36 20.06
C THR A 218 -17.10 4.99 19.53
N ARG A 219 -17.85 4.39 18.62
CA ARG A 219 -17.48 3.17 17.90
C ARG A 219 -17.99 3.20 16.47
N HIS A 220 -17.45 2.33 15.64
CA HIS A 220 -18.05 2.07 14.32
C HIS A 220 -19.38 1.34 14.49
N VAL A 221 -20.37 1.67 13.66
CA VAL A 221 -21.72 1.08 13.73
C VAL A 221 -21.73 -0.44 13.68
N ALA A 222 -20.78 -1.04 12.95
CA ALA A 222 -20.63 -2.49 12.84
C ALA A 222 -19.77 -3.11 13.97
N ALA A 223 -19.12 -2.32 14.83
CA ALA A 223 -18.38 -2.83 16.00
C ALA A 223 -19.34 -3.05 17.18
N SER A 224 -19.03 -4.05 18.04
CA SER A 224 -19.88 -4.37 19.21
C SER A 224 -19.52 -3.57 20.44
N VAL A 225 -18.24 -3.23 20.63
CA VAL A 225 -17.73 -2.57 21.84
C VAL A 225 -16.86 -1.39 21.45
N PRO A 226 -17.04 -0.19 22.09
CA PRO A 226 -16.12 0.95 21.94
C PRO A 226 -14.82 0.69 22.70
N GLY A 227 -13.75 1.42 22.32
CA GLY A 227 -12.41 1.26 22.87
C GLY A 227 -11.40 0.82 21.81
N THR A 228 -10.25 0.29 22.23
CA THR A 228 -9.15 -0.11 21.36
C THR A 228 -8.55 -1.45 21.78
N LEU A 229 -7.60 -2.01 20.99
CA LEU A 229 -6.84 -3.18 21.39
C LEU A 229 -5.98 -2.85 22.61
N GLN A 230 -5.87 -3.79 23.54
CA GLN A 230 -5.01 -3.61 24.71
C GLN A 230 -3.55 -3.42 24.28
N GLY A 231 -2.88 -2.41 24.85
CA GLY A 231 -1.49 -2.08 24.55
C GLY A 231 -1.29 -1.23 23.27
N ALA A 232 -2.38 -0.88 22.58
CA ALA A 232 -2.30 -0.04 21.40
C ALA A 232 -1.97 1.42 21.72
N VAL A 233 -1.25 2.08 20.81
CA VAL A 233 -1.02 3.52 20.79
C VAL A 233 -1.82 4.17 19.67
N ASN A 234 -2.18 5.44 19.83
CA ASN A 234 -2.95 6.16 18.82
C ASN A 234 -2.03 7.00 17.92
N VAL A 235 -2.09 6.73 16.62
CA VAL A 235 -1.48 7.56 15.58
C VAL A 235 -2.56 7.80 14.53
N GLU A 236 -3.24 8.91 14.64
CA GLU A 236 -4.35 9.27 13.76
C GLU A 236 -3.90 9.35 12.30
N HIS A 237 -4.69 8.79 11.41
CA HIS A 237 -4.35 8.66 9.99
C HIS A 237 -4.17 9.99 9.25
N ASP A 238 -4.79 11.06 9.73
CA ASP A 238 -4.73 12.39 9.12
C ASP A 238 -3.41 13.14 9.37
N LYS A 239 -2.59 12.70 10.33
CA LYS A 239 -1.27 13.27 10.59
C LYS A 239 -0.29 13.18 9.42
N TRP A 240 -0.55 12.31 8.46
CA TRP A 240 0.27 12.12 7.27
C TRP A 240 -0.06 13.08 6.13
N PHE A 241 -0.95 14.03 6.34
CA PHE A 241 -1.43 14.95 5.29
C PHE A 241 -1.22 16.40 5.66
N ALA A 242 -1.11 17.25 4.63
CA ALA A 242 -1.26 18.68 4.82
C ALA A 242 -2.68 18.96 5.33
N PRO A 243 -2.85 19.82 6.35
CA PRO A 243 -4.14 20.04 7.01
C PRO A 243 -5.27 20.32 6.02
N GLY A 244 -6.39 19.60 6.15
CA GLY A 244 -7.60 19.77 5.35
C GLY A 244 -7.47 19.28 3.89
N THR A 245 -6.44 18.51 3.58
CA THR A 245 -6.20 18.00 2.21
C THR A 245 -6.06 16.47 2.18
N SER A 246 -6.02 15.90 0.97
CA SER A 246 -5.62 14.51 0.70
C SER A 246 -4.19 14.41 0.17
N THR A 247 -3.42 15.51 0.24
CA THR A 247 -2.03 15.54 -0.20
C THR A 247 -1.13 15.04 0.92
N PHE A 248 -0.49 13.93 0.69
CA PHE A 248 0.46 13.32 1.62
C PHE A 248 1.65 14.27 1.83
N VAL A 249 2.11 14.39 3.06
CA VAL A 249 3.26 15.26 3.41
C VAL A 249 4.56 14.75 2.79
N SER A 250 5.59 15.58 2.78
CA SER A 250 6.93 15.18 2.35
C SER A 250 7.49 14.07 3.23
N THR A 251 8.44 13.29 2.69
CA THR A 251 9.11 12.21 3.45
C THR A 251 9.73 12.73 4.75
N ASP A 252 10.35 13.91 4.74
CA ASP A 252 10.93 14.54 5.94
C ASP A 252 9.88 14.85 7.00
N GLN A 253 8.70 15.32 6.60
CA GLN A 253 7.58 15.56 7.51
C GLN A 253 7.00 14.24 8.03
N ALA A 254 6.89 13.22 7.18
CA ALA A 254 6.46 11.88 7.58
C ALA A 254 7.43 11.27 8.61
N GLN A 255 8.75 11.46 8.45
CA GLN A 255 9.75 11.05 9.45
C GLN A 255 9.52 11.73 10.81
N LYS A 256 9.20 13.02 10.81
CA LYS A 256 8.89 13.75 12.05
C LYS A 256 7.62 13.23 12.73
N VAL A 257 6.58 12.90 11.96
CA VAL A 257 5.35 12.27 12.46
C VAL A 257 5.67 10.93 13.11
N ALA A 258 6.44 10.07 12.42
CA ALA A 258 6.87 8.78 12.97
C ALA A 258 7.70 8.93 14.24
N ALA A 259 8.69 9.83 14.24
CA ALA A 259 9.57 10.08 15.39
C ALA A 259 8.84 10.63 16.62
N SER A 260 7.74 11.37 16.41
CA SER A 260 6.90 11.89 17.50
C SER A 260 5.88 10.87 18.02
N SER A 261 5.74 9.73 17.33
CA SER A 261 4.81 8.68 17.70
C SER A 261 5.45 7.72 18.71
N PRO A 262 4.72 7.22 19.72
CA PRO A 262 5.25 6.31 20.73
C PRO A 262 5.36 4.88 20.20
N ILE A 263 6.07 4.71 19.08
CA ILE A 263 6.26 3.44 18.38
C ILE A 263 7.69 2.98 18.56
N ASP A 264 7.88 1.76 19.01
CA ASP A 264 9.19 1.11 19.05
C ASP A 264 9.55 0.55 17.66
N PRO A 265 10.51 1.14 16.93
CA PRO A 265 10.84 0.72 15.58
C PRO A 265 11.50 -0.66 15.50
N ALA A 266 11.93 -1.22 16.64
CA ALA A 266 12.52 -2.56 16.71
C ALA A 266 11.46 -3.67 16.71
N LYS A 267 10.20 -3.33 17.02
CA LYS A 267 9.08 -4.29 17.04
C LYS A 267 8.40 -4.42 15.69
N GLU A 268 7.80 -5.58 15.44
CA GLU A 268 6.80 -5.71 14.38
C GLU A 268 5.67 -4.71 14.63
N THR A 269 5.34 -3.94 13.61
CA THR A 269 4.30 -2.93 13.70
C THR A 269 3.03 -3.44 13.05
N VAL A 270 1.89 -3.36 13.77
CA VAL A 270 0.59 -3.74 13.24
C VAL A 270 -0.36 -2.54 13.29
N SER A 271 -0.76 -2.05 12.12
CA SER A 271 -1.75 -0.98 12.00
C SER A 271 -3.16 -1.55 11.92
N PHE A 272 -4.10 -0.95 12.68
CA PHE A 272 -5.52 -1.27 12.64
C PHE A 272 -6.38 0.00 12.80
N CYS A 273 -7.67 -0.12 12.50
CA CYS A 273 -8.65 0.95 12.71
C CYS A 273 -10.04 0.38 13.01
N ASN A 274 -11.10 0.81 12.34
CA ASN A 274 -12.41 0.16 12.41
C ASN A 274 -12.56 -1.02 11.43
N THR A 275 -12.09 -0.84 10.18
CA THR A 275 -12.33 -1.73 9.04
C THR A 275 -11.13 -1.81 8.09
N GLY A 276 -9.91 -1.55 8.56
CA GLY A 276 -8.69 -1.60 7.75
C GLY A 276 -8.61 -0.52 6.64
N HIS A 277 -9.37 0.56 6.77
CA HIS A 277 -9.38 1.68 5.81
C HIS A 277 -8.33 2.72 6.21
N TRP A 278 -8.51 3.43 7.33
CA TRP A 278 -7.52 4.37 7.85
C TRP A 278 -6.20 3.71 8.24
N ALA A 279 -6.28 2.46 8.72
CA ALA A 279 -5.09 1.67 9.03
C ALA A 279 -4.18 1.44 7.82
N ALA A 280 -4.75 1.36 6.62
CA ALA A 280 -3.96 1.25 5.40
C ALA A 280 -3.14 2.51 5.12
N THR A 281 -3.62 3.70 5.54
CA THR A 281 -2.84 4.94 5.46
C THR A 281 -1.59 4.88 6.34
N ASN A 282 -1.73 4.46 7.61
CA ASN A 282 -0.57 4.31 8.51
C ASN A 282 0.39 3.24 7.99
N TRP A 283 -0.13 2.10 7.51
CA TRP A 283 0.69 1.06 6.90
C TRP A 283 1.47 1.62 5.69
N PHE A 284 0.79 2.35 4.79
CA PHE A 284 1.40 2.96 3.61
C PHE A 284 2.48 3.97 3.99
N ALA A 285 2.21 4.83 4.98
CA ALA A 285 3.18 5.80 5.49
C ALA A 285 4.46 5.12 5.98
N MET A 286 4.31 4.12 6.84
CA MET A 286 5.43 3.46 7.50
C MET A 286 6.16 2.50 6.55
N SER A 287 5.43 1.63 5.84
CA SER A 287 6.02 0.61 4.96
C SER A 287 6.57 1.20 3.66
N GLU A 288 5.77 2.03 2.98
CA GLU A 288 6.09 2.44 1.62
C GLU A 288 6.85 3.77 1.56
N VAL A 289 6.40 4.78 2.33
CA VAL A 289 7.03 6.11 2.30
C VAL A 289 8.29 6.15 3.15
N LEU A 290 8.25 5.55 4.34
CA LEU A 290 9.38 5.52 5.29
C LEU A 290 10.26 4.27 5.15
N GLY A 291 9.86 3.28 4.35
CA GLY A 291 10.63 2.06 4.08
C GLY A 291 10.84 1.15 5.30
N GLN A 292 10.00 1.28 6.34
CA GLN A 292 10.07 0.43 7.51
C GLN A 292 9.74 -1.02 7.14
N LYS A 293 10.52 -1.96 7.68
CA LYS A 293 10.28 -3.38 7.51
C LYS A 293 9.33 -3.90 8.60
N ASN A 294 8.74 -5.05 8.37
CA ASN A 294 7.86 -5.73 9.35
C ASN A 294 6.64 -4.89 9.77
N VAL A 295 6.03 -4.18 8.81
CA VAL A 295 4.76 -3.47 9.02
C VAL A 295 3.64 -4.29 8.42
N LYS A 296 2.68 -4.71 9.25
CA LYS A 296 1.49 -5.47 8.85
C LYS A 296 0.22 -4.63 8.98
N LEU A 297 -0.78 -4.98 8.21
CA LEU A 297 -2.13 -4.44 8.35
C LEU A 297 -3.08 -5.50 8.92
N TYR A 298 -3.74 -5.20 10.05
CA TYR A 298 -4.88 -5.96 10.53
C TYR A 298 -6.16 -5.41 9.88
N ALA A 299 -6.56 -6.05 8.79
CA ALA A 299 -7.63 -5.55 7.94
C ALA A 299 -9.02 -5.66 8.59
N GLY A 300 -9.31 -6.74 9.35
CA GLY A 300 -10.57 -6.93 10.09
C GLY A 300 -10.81 -5.91 11.18
N SER A 301 -9.74 -5.42 11.81
CA SER A 301 -9.73 -4.29 12.73
C SER A 301 -10.74 -4.42 13.89
N MET A 302 -11.21 -3.29 14.44
CA MET A 302 -12.12 -3.27 15.61
C MET A 302 -13.49 -3.90 15.32
N VAL A 303 -13.95 -3.91 14.07
CA VAL A 303 -15.22 -4.58 13.73
C VAL A 303 -15.10 -6.08 13.92
N GLU A 304 -13.99 -6.70 13.53
CA GLU A 304 -13.75 -8.12 13.76
C GLU A 304 -13.39 -8.40 15.22
N TRP A 305 -12.48 -7.61 15.80
CA TRP A 305 -11.97 -7.79 17.17
C TRP A 305 -13.09 -7.73 18.23
N SER A 306 -13.92 -6.67 18.17
CA SER A 306 -14.96 -6.43 19.17
C SER A 306 -16.16 -7.38 19.09
N LYS A 307 -16.27 -8.16 18.02
CA LYS A 307 -17.32 -9.16 17.81
C LYS A 307 -16.92 -10.57 18.25
N ASP A 308 -15.68 -10.77 18.69
CA ASP A 308 -15.25 -12.09 19.10
C ASP A 308 -16.10 -12.56 20.30
N PRO A 309 -16.73 -13.75 20.23
CA PRO A 309 -17.67 -14.22 21.25
C PRO A 309 -17.01 -14.47 22.61
N ASN A 310 -15.71 -14.67 22.65
CA ASN A 310 -14.96 -14.91 23.88
C ASN A 310 -14.53 -13.61 24.58
N GLY A 311 -14.75 -12.44 23.96
CA GLY A 311 -14.33 -11.17 24.50
C GLY A 311 -12.80 -11.02 24.49
N LEU A 312 -12.25 -10.43 23.44
CA LEU A 312 -10.79 -10.22 23.31
C LEU A 312 -10.31 -9.05 24.18
N PRO A 313 -9.02 -9.03 24.59
CA PRO A 313 -8.48 -7.96 25.42
C PRO A 313 -8.60 -6.58 24.77
N MET A 314 -9.21 -5.64 25.47
CA MET A 314 -9.41 -4.26 25.01
C MET A 314 -8.99 -3.26 26.10
N ALA A 315 -8.61 -2.07 25.66
CA ALA A 315 -8.38 -0.90 26.50
C ALA A 315 -9.41 0.19 26.17
N ASN A 316 -9.53 1.17 27.07
CA ASN A 316 -10.43 2.32 26.91
C ASN A 316 -11.92 1.95 26.72
N VAL A 317 -12.31 0.79 27.21
CA VAL A 317 -13.72 0.35 27.17
C VAL A 317 -14.48 1.17 28.20
N PRO A 318 -15.49 1.96 27.80
CA PRO A 318 -16.23 2.79 28.74
C PRO A 318 -17.15 1.94 29.62
N SER A 319 -17.62 2.54 30.71
CA SER A 319 -18.61 1.92 31.61
C SER A 319 -19.91 1.57 30.86
N ARG A 320 -20.64 0.56 31.34
CA ARG A 320 -21.90 0.14 30.71
C ARG A 320 -22.91 1.26 30.50
N PRO A 321 -23.15 2.19 31.47
CA PRO A 321 -24.03 3.34 31.22
C PRO A 321 -23.58 4.20 30.02
N LYS A 322 -22.25 4.43 29.85
CA LYS A 322 -21.72 5.20 28.71
C LYS A 322 -21.88 4.43 27.40
N GLN A 323 -21.71 3.09 27.40
CA GLN A 323 -21.96 2.27 26.21
C GLN A 323 -23.43 2.37 25.78
N LEU A 324 -24.40 2.30 26.73
CA LEU A 324 -25.81 2.45 26.44
C LEU A 324 -26.14 3.84 25.84
N LEU A 325 -25.49 4.90 26.31
CA LEU A 325 -25.64 6.23 25.71
C LEU A 325 -25.14 6.29 24.26
N ILE A 326 -24.01 5.63 23.98
CA ILE A 326 -23.47 5.52 22.60
C ILE A 326 -24.47 4.76 21.72
N ASP A 327 -25.01 3.65 22.22
CA ASP A 327 -25.99 2.83 21.48
C ASP A 327 -27.29 3.58 21.23
N ALA A 328 -27.79 4.33 22.23
CA ALA A 328 -28.97 5.18 22.09
C ALA A 328 -28.77 6.28 21.04
N LYS A 329 -27.57 6.89 20.99
CA LYS A 329 -27.23 7.87 19.96
C LYS A 329 -27.27 7.27 18.55
N PHE A 330 -26.65 6.09 18.34
CA PHE A 330 -26.73 5.40 17.05
C PHE A 330 -28.16 5.01 16.67
N TRP A 331 -28.96 4.56 17.62
CA TRP A 331 -30.36 4.26 17.39
C TRP A 331 -31.15 5.48 16.94
N ALA A 332 -30.98 6.61 17.64
CA ALA A 332 -31.61 7.88 17.28
C ALA A 332 -31.20 8.36 15.88
N GLU A 333 -29.91 8.34 15.57
CA GLU A 333 -29.40 8.74 14.24
C GLU A 333 -29.95 7.88 13.11
N LYS A 334 -30.20 6.57 13.36
CA LYS A 334 -30.80 5.67 12.39
C LYS A 334 -32.30 5.86 12.22
N THR A 335 -32.99 6.28 13.27
CA THR A 335 -34.47 6.32 13.30
C THR A 335 -34.99 7.68 12.81
N PHE A 336 -34.25 8.76 13.03
CA PHE A 336 -34.69 10.13 12.72
C PHE A 336 -33.94 10.78 11.55
N LYS A 337 -33.14 10.03 10.78
CA LYS A 337 -32.63 10.38 9.46
C LYS A 337 -33.43 9.67 8.37
#